data_43e0048f0d105589bdadc85b0f59ee89
#
_entry.id   43e0048f0d105589bdadc85b0f59ee89
#
_cell.length_a   1.000
_cell.length_b   1.000
_cell.length_c   1.000
_cell.angle_alpha   90.00
_cell.angle_beta   90.00
_cell.angle_gamma   90.00
#
_symmetry.space_group_name_H-M   'P 1'
#
loop_
_entity.id
_entity.type
_entity.pdbx_description
1 polymer ?
#
loop_
_entity_poly.entity_id
_entity_poly.type
_entity_poly.pdbx_seq_one_letter_code
_entity_poly.pdbx_strand_id
1 'polypeptide(L)'
;MVMVRFIFLLALFVAASAHAAAPLPPPVMGKTWIVGDLTSGQVLVAQNADERFEPASLTKLMTAYLVFSALRDKKLTLEQQVPVSVRAWRAPGSRMFIEPRRPVTVEELVKGMEVQSGNDACIALAEAVAGSEEVFVQLMNREAQRLGMTNTHFVNATGLPDAQHYSTARDLYTLAAALIGDFPDDYARYYAIKEYRYNNITQPNRNRLLWLDPTVDGVKTGHTEAAGFCLIASAKRGPRRLLSVLLGASSEAARAQESLKLLNWGYQFYDAVKLFGKGDLVRTLEVWKGASRTLKAGATTEVYVTVPKGEADKLKADTVSQQPLVAPVAQGERVGTLRVTLNGKPVAEYPLVALEAVGPAGLIGRAWDTLRLWIK
;
A
#
# COMPACT_ATOMS: atom_id res chain seq x y z
N MET A 1 76.42 33.32 -5.81
CA MET A 1 75.71 32.31 -4.97
C MET A 1 74.24 32.70 -4.94
N VAL A 2 73.46 32.09 -5.84
CA VAL A 2 72.04 32.43 -6.03
C VAL A 2 71.20 31.34 -5.37
N MET A 3 70.40 31.75 -4.37
CA MET A 3 69.58 30.86 -3.55
C MET A 3 68.17 30.77 -4.21
N VAL A 4 67.85 29.63 -4.82
CA VAL A 4 66.55 29.37 -5.39
C VAL A 4 65.61 28.91 -4.28
N ARG A 5 64.57 29.69 -4.00
CA ARG A 5 63.49 29.31 -3.09
C ARG A 5 62.43 28.50 -3.87
N PHE A 6 62.29 27.25 -3.53
CA PHE A 6 61.15 26.41 -3.96
C PHE A 6 59.94 26.73 -3.11
N ILE A 7 58.88 27.28 -3.73
CA ILE A 7 57.55 27.44 -3.10
C ILE A 7 56.73 26.18 -3.44
N PHE A 8 56.49 25.35 -2.43
CA PHE A 8 55.57 24.24 -2.53
C PHE A 8 54.12 24.80 -2.43
N LEU A 9 53.40 24.82 -3.55
CA LEU A 9 51.98 25.06 -3.58
C LEU A 9 51.24 23.74 -3.17
N LEU A 10 50.71 23.74 -1.93
CA LEU A 10 49.82 22.69 -1.43
C LEU A 10 48.41 22.91 -2.02
N ALA A 11 48.06 22.18 -3.09
CA ALA A 11 46.72 22.20 -3.65
C ALA A 11 45.77 21.43 -2.72
N LEU A 12 44.96 22.16 -1.96
CA LEU A 12 43.89 21.58 -1.17
C LEU A 12 42.78 21.11 -2.12
N PHE A 13 42.72 19.79 -2.39
CA PHE A 13 41.56 19.16 -3.05
C PHE A 13 40.38 19.18 -2.05
N VAL A 14 39.50 20.15 -2.18
CA VAL A 14 38.19 20.10 -1.55
C VAL A 14 37.37 19.10 -2.33
N ALA A 15 37.29 17.86 -1.84
CA ALA A 15 36.37 16.86 -2.35
C ALA A 15 34.94 17.38 -2.05
N ALA A 16 34.31 18.01 -3.04
CA ALA A 16 32.89 18.28 -3.01
C ALA A 16 32.18 16.93 -2.94
N SER A 17 31.63 16.60 -1.79
CA SER A 17 30.74 15.44 -1.65
C SER A 17 29.53 15.69 -2.55
N ALA A 18 29.56 15.10 -3.74
CA ALA A 18 28.41 15.05 -4.65
C ALA A 18 27.28 14.35 -3.89
N HIS A 19 26.28 15.10 -3.49
CA HIS A 19 25.06 14.52 -2.95
C HIS A 19 24.41 13.72 -4.08
N ALA A 20 24.54 12.42 -4.02
CA ALA A 20 23.91 11.54 -4.98
C ALA A 20 22.39 11.57 -4.71
N ALA A 21 21.68 12.46 -5.41
CA ALA A 21 20.24 12.32 -5.54
C ALA A 21 19.97 10.92 -6.11
N ALA A 22 18.87 10.28 -5.69
CA ALA A 22 18.48 9.01 -6.31
C ALA A 22 18.46 9.20 -7.84
N PRO A 23 19.03 8.27 -8.61
CA PRO A 23 19.01 8.39 -10.05
C PRO A 23 17.57 8.42 -10.54
N LEU A 24 17.37 9.13 -11.65
CA LEU A 24 16.06 9.20 -12.30
C LEU A 24 15.55 7.78 -12.56
N PRO A 25 14.22 7.56 -12.45
CA PRO A 25 13.63 6.26 -12.78
C PRO A 25 13.98 5.90 -14.23
N PRO A 26 14.13 4.61 -14.54
CA PRO A 26 14.36 4.18 -15.90
C PRO A 26 13.17 4.58 -16.78
N PRO A 27 13.38 4.81 -18.09
CA PRO A 27 12.25 5.00 -19.00
C PRO A 27 11.35 3.76 -18.97
N VAL A 28 10.05 3.98 -18.75
CA VAL A 28 9.02 2.94 -18.60
C VAL A 28 8.04 3.03 -19.78
N MET A 29 7.85 1.90 -20.47
CA MET A 29 6.95 1.77 -21.61
C MET A 29 5.52 1.47 -21.15
N GLY A 30 4.88 2.48 -20.55
CA GLY A 30 3.50 2.46 -20.08
C GLY A 30 2.92 3.87 -20.12
N LYS A 31 1.59 3.99 -20.15
CA LYS A 31 0.93 5.32 -20.19
C LYS A 31 0.98 5.99 -18.82
N THR A 32 0.68 5.25 -17.77
CA THR A 32 0.69 5.74 -16.40
C THR A 32 1.23 4.66 -15.46
N TRP A 33 2.00 5.08 -14.45
CA TRP A 33 2.57 4.14 -13.51
C TRP A 33 2.98 4.80 -12.19
N ILE A 34 3.11 3.98 -11.16
CA ILE A 34 3.56 4.36 -9.82
C ILE A 34 4.32 3.19 -9.18
N VAL A 35 5.35 3.47 -8.42
CA VAL A 35 6.00 2.51 -7.54
C VAL A 35 6.22 3.12 -6.16
N GLY A 36 5.99 2.34 -5.13
CA GLY A 36 6.18 2.74 -3.74
C GLY A 36 6.62 1.59 -2.85
N ASP A 37 7.02 1.97 -1.66
CA ASP A 37 7.48 1.07 -0.61
C ASP A 37 6.38 0.93 0.43
N LEU A 38 5.76 -0.25 0.50
CA LEU A 38 4.70 -0.52 1.47
C LEU A 38 5.24 -0.63 2.90
N THR A 39 6.54 -0.89 3.08
CA THR A 39 7.16 -0.97 4.40
C THR A 39 7.16 0.38 5.10
N SER A 40 7.39 1.47 4.36
CA SER A 40 7.36 2.84 4.87
C SER A 40 6.06 3.59 4.53
N GLY A 41 5.24 3.05 3.61
CA GLY A 41 4.07 3.74 3.06
C GLY A 41 4.39 4.85 2.05
N GLN A 42 5.65 4.99 1.61
CA GLN A 42 6.08 6.09 0.74
C GLN A 42 5.99 5.72 -0.74
N VAL A 43 5.47 6.65 -1.55
CA VAL A 43 5.60 6.60 -3.01
C VAL A 43 7.01 7.05 -3.37
N LEU A 44 7.72 6.22 -4.14
CA LEU A 44 9.10 6.52 -4.58
C LEU A 44 9.09 7.39 -5.82
N VAL A 45 8.27 7.03 -6.79
CA VAL A 45 8.12 7.76 -8.05
C VAL A 45 6.80 7.41 -8.71
N ALA A 46 6.27 8.35 -9.49
CA ALA A 46 5.05 8.18 -10.26
C ALA A 46 5.11 9.00 -11.55
N GLN A 47 4.41 8.53 -12.59
CA GLN A 47 4.19 9.25 -13.83
C GLN A 47 2.72 9.16 -14.21
N ASN A 48 2.07 10.31 -14.41
CA ASN A 48 0.67 10.43 -14.79
C ASN A 48 -0.29 9.62 -13.88
N ALA A 49 0.11 9.40 -12.61
CA ALA A 49 -0.56 8.43 -11.74
C ALA A 49 -1.99 8.81 -11.37
N ASP A 50 -2.37 10.05 -11.57
CA ASP A 50 -3.70 10.60 -11.25
C ASP A 50 -4.60 10.73 -12.49
N GLU A 51 -4.11 10.35 -13.68
CA GLU A 51 -4.91 10.31 -14.91
C GLU A 51 -5.92 9.14 -14.83
N ARG A 52 -7.18 9.43 -15.21
CA ARG A 52 -8.22 8.41 -15.28
C ARG A 52 -7.92 7.43 -16.41
N PHE A 53 -8.06 6.16 -16.08
CA PHE A 53 -7.75 5.07 -16.97
C PHE A 53 -8.77 3.94 -16.80
N GLU A 54 -9.00 3.16 -17.84
CA GLU A 54 -9.83 1.96 -17.75
C GLU A 54 -9.09 0.87 -16.96
N PRO A 55 -9.60 0.45 -15.77
CA PRO A 55 -8.86 -0.46 -14.89
C PRO A 55 -8.85 -1.90 -15.42
N ALA A 56 -9.71 -2.25 -16.35
CA ALA A 56 -9.88 -3.63 -16.79
C ALA A 56 -10.04 -4.58 -15.57
N SER A 57 -9.50 -5.79 -15.64
CA SER A 57 -9.58 -6.76 -14.53
C SER A 57 -8.81 -6.40 -13.25
N LEU A 58 -8.14 -5.24 -13.18
CA LEU A 58 -7.63 -4.72 -11.91
C LEU A 58 -8.78 -4.34 -10.96
N THR A 59 -9.97 -4.09 -11.48
CA THR A 59 -11.24 -3.96 -10.75
C THR A 59 -11.46 -5.08 -9.74
N LYS A 60 -11.04 -6.32 -10.09
CA LYS A 60 -11.23 -7.51 -9.24
C LYS A 60 -10.50 -7.44 -7.90
N LEU A 61 -9.54 -6.52 -7.75
CA LEU A 61 -8.96 -6.23 -6.43
C LEU A 61 -10.00 -5.66 -5.45
N MET A 62 -10.91 -4.80 -5.92
CA MET A 62 -12.01 -4.32 -5.09
C MET A 62 -13.01 -5.43 -4.80
N THR A 63 -13.28 -6.30 -5.77
CA THR A 63 -14.12 -7.48 -5.56
C THR A 63 -13.52 -8.41 -4.51
N ALA A 64 -12.21 -8.71 -4.60
CA ALA A 64 -11.50 -9.50 -3.60
C ALA A 64 -11.51 -8.84 -2.22
N TYR A 65 -11.26 -7.54 -2.15
CA TYR A 65 -11.28 -6.77 -0.91
C TYR A 65 -12.61 -6.92 -0.16
N LEU A 66 -13.74 -6.77 -0.87
CA LEU A 66 -15.06 -6.93 -0.30
C LEU A 66 -15.39 -8.39 0.07
N VAL A 67 -14.93 -9.36 -0.72
CA VAL A 67 -15.08 -10.79 -0.40
C VAL A 67 -14.29 -11.13 0.87
N PHE A 68 -13.04 -10.70 0.99
CA PHE A 68 -12.22 -10.92 2.19
C PHE A 68 -12.78 -10.18 3.40
N SER A 69 -13.35 -9.00 3.21
CA SER A 69 -14.09 -8.31 4.27
C SER A 69 -15.30 -9.11 4.74
N ALA A 70 -16.08 -9.69 3.82
CA ALA A 70 -17.22 -10.55 4.17
C ALA A 70 -16.80 -11.85 4.89
N LEU A 71 -15.66 -12.44 4.52
CA LEU A 71 -15.08 -13.61 5.21
C LEU A 71 -14.61 -13.23 6.62
N ARG A 72 -13.88 -12.14 6.78
CA ARG A 72 -13.45 -11.60 8.09
C ARG A 72 -14.64 -11.32 9.01
N ASP A 73 -15.69 -10.73 8.46
CA ASP A 73 -16.93 -10.40 9.17
C ASP A 73 -17.85 -11.63 9.39
N LYS A 74 -17.43 -12.81 8.95
CA LYS A 74 -18.19 -14.09 9.03
C LYS A 74 -19.56 -14.05 8.32
N LYS A 75 -19.72 -13.19 7.31
CA LYS A 75 -20.89 -13.14 6.43
C LYS A 75 -20.82 -14.19 5.34
N LEU A 76 -19.61 -14.64 5.01
CA LEU A 76 -19.30 -15.77 4.16
C LEU A 76 -18.35 -16.73 4.87
N THR A 77 -18.32 -17.99 4.42
CA THR A 77 -17.25 -18.95 4.75
C THR A 77 -16.64 -19.51 3.48
N LEU A 78 -15.40 -19.98 3.54
CA LEU A 78 -14.69 -20.52 2.37
C LEU A 78 -15.36 -21.77 1.80
N GLU A 79 -15.96 -22.59 2.66
CA GLU A 79 -16.64 -23.84 2.33
C GLU A 79 -18.09 -23.62 1.85
N GLN A 80 -18.62 -22.41 2.01
CA GLN A 80 -19.97 -22.09 1.63
C GLN A 80 -20.18 -22.36 0.14
N GLN A 81 -21.22 -23.11 -0.18
CA GLN A 81 -21.66 -23.39 -1.54
C GLN A 81 -22.40 -22.18 -2.11
N VAL A 82 -21.96 -21.71 -3.26
CA VAL A 82 -22.59 -20.61 -4.00
C VAL A 82 -23.36 -21.17 -5.19
N PRO A 83 -24.65 -20.89 -5.31
CA PRO A 83 -25.41 -21.23 -6.50
C PRO A 83 -24.93 -20.39 -7.70
N VAL A 84 -24.73 -21.04 -8.84
CA VAL A 84 -24.28 -20.36 -10.06
C VAL A 84 -25.49 -19.81 -10.82
N SER A 85 -25.59 -18.49 -10.90
CA SER A 85 -26.61 -17.82 -11.68
C SER A 85 -26.35 -17.94 -13.19
N VAL A 86 -27.40 -17.79 -14.00
CA VAL A 86 -27.27 -17.72 -15.46
C VAL A 86 -26.39 -16.53 -15.88
N ARG A 87 -26.46 -15.43 -15.14
CA ARG A 87 -25.62 -14.23 -15.38
C ARG A 87 -24.14 -14.55 -15.18
N ALA A 88 -23.76 -15.13 -14.05
CA ALA A 88 -22.40 -15.55 -13.77
C ALA A 88 -21.90 -16.57 -14.82
N TRP A 89 -22.68 -17.61 -15.09
CA TRP A 89 -22.35 -18.64 -16.10
C TRP A 89 -22.09 -18.08 -17.49
N ARG A 90 -22.88 -17.07 -17.93
CA ARG A 90 -22.77 -16.45 -19.26
C ARG A 90 -21.80 -15.28 -19.30
N ALA A 91 -21.08 -15.01 -18.24
CA ALA A 91 -20.12 -13.91 -18.21
C ALA A 91 -19.14 -13.99 -19.38
N PRO A 92 -18.96 -12.90 -20.17
CA PRO A 92 -18.03 -12.89 -21.27
C PRO A 92 -16.59 -12.76 -20.80
N GLY A 93 -15.62 -13.02 -21.67
CA GLY A 93 -14.20 -12.85 -21.42
C GLY A 93 -13.58 -14.03 -20.66
N SER A 94 -12.70 -13.76 -19.70
CA SER A 94 -12.00 -14.78 -18.90
C SER A 94 -12.95 -15.50 -17.96
N ARG A 95 -12.85 -16.83 -17.90
CA ARG A 95 -13.74 -17.68 -17.08
C ARG A 95 -12.98 -18.80 -16.41
N MET A 96 -13.42 -19.21 -15.22
CA MET A 96 -13.03 -20.49 -14.63
C MET A 96 -13.95 -21.66 -15.06
N PHE A 97 -15.04 -21.38 -15.78
CA PHE A 97 -16.03 -22.33 -16.31
C PHE A 97 -16.91 -22.96 -15.24
N ILE A 98 -17.52 -22.12 -14.38
CA ILE A 98 -18.59 -22.55 -13.48
C ILE A 98 -19.86 -22.84 -14.28
N GLU A 99 -20.73 -23.75 -13.76
CA GLU A 99 -21.93 -24.21 -14.43
C GLU A 99 -23.17 -24.13 -13.52
N PRO A 100 -24.32 -23.71 -14.03
CA PRO A 100 -25.59 -23.88 -13.32
C PRO A 100 -25.80 -25.35 -12.92
N ARG A 101 -26.44 -25.60 -11.78
CA ARG A 101 -26.67 -26.94 -11.20
C ARG A 101 -25.44 -27.63 -10.62
N ARG A 102 -24.26 -26.98 -10.66
CA ARG A 102 -23.05 -27.46 -10.01
C ARG A 102 -22.61 -26.42 -8.99
N PRO A 103 -22.95 -26.58 -7.72
CA PRO A 103 -22.51 -25.65 -6.70
C PRO A 103 -20.98 -25.56 -6.65
N VAL A 104 -20.48 -24.38 -6.35
CA VAL A 104 -19.06 -24.08 -6.26
C VAL A 104 -18.79 -23.37 -4.94
N THR A 105 -17.69 -23.70 -4.27
CA THR A 105 -17.36 -23.08 -2.99
C THR A 105 -16.83 -21.66 -3.18
N VAL A 106 -16.97 -20.82 -2.15
CA VAL A 106 -16.37 -19.49 -2.13
C VAL A 106 -14.86 -19.56 -2.38
N GLU A 107 -14.16 -20.55 -1.78
CA GLU A 107 -12.71 -20.73 -1.97
C GLU A 107 -12.35 -21.03 -3.44
N GLU A 108 -13.10 -21.91 -4.10
CA GLU A 108 -12.90 -22.23 -5.52
C GLU A 108 -13.11 -20.98 -6.40
N LEU A 109 -14.14 -20.18 -6.10
CA LEU A 109 -14.43 -18.94 -6.81
C LEU A 109 -13.31 -17.92 -6.62
N VAL A 110 -12.78 -17.73 -5.39
CA VAL A 110 -11.64 -16.85 -5.12
C VAL A 110 -10.42 -17.30 -5.93
N LYS A 111 -10.07 -18.59 -5.92
CA LYS A 111 -8.96 -19.12 -6.73
C LYS A 111 -9.17 -18.87 -8.22
N GLY A 112 -10.37 -19.11 -8.74
CA GLY A 112 -10.70 -18.87 -10.14
C GLY A 112 -10.67 -17.38 -10.52
N MET A 113 -11.07 -16.49 -9.64
CA MET A 113 -11.00 -15.05 -9.85
C MET A 113 -9.55 -14.55 -9.84
N GLU A 114 -8.72 -14.99 -8.91
CA GLU A 114 -7.33 -14.48 -8.78
C GLU A 114 -6.40 -15.09 -9.83
N VAL A 115 -6.43 -16.39 -10.04
CA VAL A 115 -5.51 -17.07 -10.95
C VAL A 115 -5.89 -16.80 -12.40
N GLN A 116 -7.14 -17.10 -12.76
CA GLN A 116 -7.63 -17.06 -14.13
C GLN A 116 -8.22 -15.71 -14.52
N SER A 117 -8.48 -14.86 -13.51
CA SER A 117 -9.24 -13.64 -13.71
C SER A 117 -10.70 -13.91 -14.17
N GLY A 118 -11.32 -15.01 -13.67
CA GLY A 118 -12.63 -15.47 -14.07
C GLY A 118 -13.72 -14.44 -13.80
N ASN A 119 -14.39 -13.95 -14.86
CA ASN A 119 -15.52 -13.03 -14.74
C ASN A 119 -16.74 -13.73 -14.16
N ASP A 120 -16.95 -15.01 -14.52
CA ASP A 120 -17.98 -15.88 -13.98
C ASP A 120 -17.83 -16.04 -12.45
N ALA A 121 -16.64 -16.36 -11.98
CA ALA A 121 -16.34 -16.44 -10.55
C ALA A 121 -16.57 -15.10 -9.84
N CYS A 122 -16.17 -14.00 -10.47
CA CYS A 122 -16.28 -12.66 -9.91
C CYS A 122 -17.75 -12.25 -9.71
N ILE A 123 -18.62 -12.49 -10.70
CA ILE A 123 -20.06 -12.21 -10.60
C ILE A 123 -20.69 -13.10 -9.54
N ALA A 124 -20.38 -14.41 -9.50
CA ALA A 124 -20.91 -15.31 -8.48
C ALA A 124 -20.51 -14.89 -7.05
N LEU A 125 -19.27 -14.42 -6.85
CA LEU A 125 -18.83 -13.86 -5.56
C LEU A 125 -19.57 -12.57 -5.22
N ALA A 126 -19.77 -11.67 -6.18
CA ALA A 126 -20.53 -10.44 -5.97
C ALA A 126 -21.98 -10.71 -5.55
N GLU A 127 -22.63 -11.68 -6.22
CA GLU A 127 -23.98 -12.15 -5.87
C GLU A 127 -24.01 -12.80 -4.49
N ALA A 128 -23.00 -13.60 -4.14
CA ALA A 128 -22.90 -14.24 -2.82
C ALA A 128 -22.75 -13.24 -1.67
N VAL A 129 -22.01 -12.13 -1.90
CA VAL A 129 -21.79 -11.08 -0.88
C VAL A 129 -22.99 -10.16 -0.73
N ALA A 130 -23.63 -9.77 -1.84
CA ALA A 130 -24.58 -8.67 -1.86
C ALA A 130 -25.97 -9.04 -2.43
N GLY A 131 -26.18 -10.27 -2.84
CA GLY A 131 -27.43 -10.74 -3.45
C GLY A 131 -27.54 -10.40 -4.94
N SER A 132 -26.90 -9.34 -5.43
CA SER A 132 -26.78 -9.01 -6.85
C SER A 132 -25.52 -8.21 -7.15
N GLU A 133 -25.07 -8.20 -8.42
CA GLU A 133 -23.91 -7.40 -8.84
C GLU A 133 -24.18 -5.90 -8.71
N GLU A 134 -25.42 -5.43 -8.93
CA GLU A 134 -25.78 -4.03 -8.81
C GLU A 134 -25.62 -3.50 -7.38
N VAL A 135 -26.07 -4.28 -6.39
CA VAL A 135 -25.87 -3.94 -4.96
C VAL A 135 -24.40 -4.02 -4.59
N PHE A 136 -23.70 -5.01 -5.13
CA PHE A 136 -22.25 -5.16 -4.91
C PHE A 136 -21.47 -3.96 -5.45
N VAL A 137 -21.78 -3.43 -6.61
CA VAL A 137 -21.18 -2.22 -7.19
C VAL A 137 -21.37 -1.00 -6.27
N GLN A 138 -22.53 -0.88 -5.62
CA GLN A 138 -22.71 0.19 -4.62
C GLN A 138 -21.76 0.03 -3.43
N LEU A 139 -21.51 -1.23 -3.00
CA LEU A 139 -20.49 -1.50 -1.96
C LEU A 139 -19.09 -1.14 -2.45
N MET A 140 -18.72 -1.50 -3.69
CA MET A 140 -17.42 -1.16 -4.28
C MET A 140 -17.17 0.34 -4.27
N ASN A 141 -18.14 1.15 -4.68
CA ASN A 141 -17.99 2.60 -4.73
C ASN A 141 -17.94 3.24 -3.32
N ARG A 142 -18.70 2.72 -2.35
CA ARG A 142 -18.60 3.15 -0.95
C ARG A 142 -17.22 2.84 -0.37
N GLU A 143 -16.71 1.65 -0.66
CA GLU A 143 -15.39 1.24 -0.18
C GLU A 143 -14.27 2.03 -0.85
N ALA A 144 -14.39 2.35 -2.14
CA ALA A 144 -13.46 3.24 -2.85
C ALA A 144 -13.39 4.61 -2.16
N GLN A 145 -14.54 5.19 -1.80
CA GLN A 145 -14.58 6.45 -1.03
C GLN A 145 -13.91 6.33 0.34
N ARG A 146 -14.19 5.24 1.08
CA ARG A 146 -13.57 4.98 2.40
C ARG A 146 -12.05 4.87 2.32
N LEU A 147 -11.54 4.25 1.26
CA LEU A 147 -10.11 4.12 1.00
C LEU A 147 -9.46 5.39 0.44
N GLY A 148 -10.24 6.44 0.14
CA GLY A 148 -9.73 7.67 -0.44
C GLY A 148 -9.45 7.60 -1.94
N MET A 149 -10.02 6.65 -2.67
CA MET A 149 -9.92 6.49 -4.12
C MET A 149 -10.83 7.50 -4.83
N THR A 150 -10.45 8.76 -4.79
CA THR A 150 -11.30 9.89 -5.21
C THR A 150 -11.50 10.01 -6.73
N ASN A 151 -10.69 9.32 -7.51
CA ASN A 151 -10.75 9.30 -8.98
C ASN A 151 -11.12 7.90 -9.51
N THR A 152 -11.93 7.16 -8.76
CA THR A 152 -12.38 5.81 -9.13
C THR A 152 -13.90 5.72 -9.11
N HIS A 153 -14.46 5.08 -10.15
CA HIS A 153 -15.86 4.72 -10.21
C HIS A 153 -16.02 3.34 -10.83
N PHE A 154 -16.68 2.45 -10.12
CA PHE A 154 -16.97 1.09 -10.56
C PHE A 154 -18.43 1.00 -11.04
N VAL A 155 -18.67 0.29 -12.15
CA VAL A 155 -20.03 -0.01 -12.66
C VAL A 155 -20.30 -1.51 -12.80
N ASN A 156 -19.27 -2.34 -12.65
CA ASN A 156 -19.38 -3.80 -12.56
C ASN A 156 -18.28 -4.39 -11.70
N ALA A 157 -18.42 -5.64 -11.28
CA ALA A 157 -17.47 -6.33 -10.41
C ALA A 157 -16.24 -6.87 -11.14
N THR A 158 -16.26 -6.93 -12.47
CA THR A 158 -15.30 -7.67 -13.29
C THR A 158 -14.22 -6.82 -13.94
N GLY A 159 -14.52 -5.55 -14.22
CA GLY A 159 -13.71 -4.64 -15.04
C GLY A 159 -13.97 -4.80 -16.54
N LEU A 160 -15.12 -5.29 -16.93
CA LEU A 160 -15.57 -5.23 -18.33
C LEU A 160 -15.75 -3.75 -18.74
N PRO A 161 -15.47 -3.43 -20.02
CA PRO A 161 -15.49 -2.05 -20.49
C PRO A 161 -16.83 -1.35 -20.30
N ASP A 162 -16.77 -0.13 -19.77
CA ASP A 162 -17.88 0.80 -19.68
C ASP A 162 -17.30 2.23 -19.59
N ALA A 163 -17.92 3.20 -20.26
CA ALA A 163 -17.42 4.57 -20.30
C ALA A 163 -17.38 5.25 -18.92
N GLN A 164 -18.15 4.75 -17.96
CA GLN A 164 -18.17 5.27 -16.59
C GLN A 164 -17.34 4.42 -15.62
N HIS A 165 -16.66 3.36 -16.09
CA HIS A 165 -15.81 2.50 -15.31
C HIS A 165 -14.35 2.94 -15.41
N TYR A 166 -13.87 3.68 -14.43
CA TYR A 166 -12.52 4.24 -14.45
C TYR A 166 -11.86 4.20 -13.07
N SER A 167 -10.54 4.26 -13.09
CA SER A 167 -9.69 4.42 -11.92
C SER A 167 -8.41 5.15 -12.30
N THR A 168 -7.46 5.27 -11.38
CA THR A 168 -6.12 5.83 -11.61
C THR A 168 -5.05 4.87 -11.11
N ALA A 169 -3.80 5.02 -11.56
CA ALA A 169 -2.70 4.21 -11.03
C ALA A 169 -2.51 4.44 -9.52
N ARG A 170 -2.74 5.67 -9.02
CA ARG A 170 -2.66 5.98 -7.60
C ARG A 170 -3.77 5.31 -6.80
N ASP A 171 -5.01 5.39 -7.25
CA ASP A 171 -6.14 4.76 -6.55
C ASP A 171 -6.00 3.23 -6.52
N LEU A 172 -5.55 2.62 -7.63
CA LEU A 172 -5.26 1.20 -7.71
C LEU A 172 -4.07 0.80 -6.82
N TYR A 173 -3.06 1.66 -6.68
CA TYR A 173 -1.97 1.47 -5.71
C TYR A 173 -2.51 1.49 -4.28
N THR A 174 -3.37 2.45 -3.96
CA THR A 174 -4.02 2.55 -2.64
C THR A 174 -4.84 1.31 -2.32
N LEU A 175 -5.64 0.83 -3.29
CA LEU A 175 -6.44 -0.39 -3.12
C LEU A 175 -5.57 -1.63 -2.90
N ALA A 176 -4.52 -1.80 -3.71
CA ALA A 176 -3.62 -2.94 -3.57
C ALA A 176 -2.84 -2.91 -2.25
N ALA A 177 -2.40 -1.72 -1.81
CA ALA A 177 -1.75 -1.53 -0.51
C ALA A 177 -2.70 -1.88 0.64
N ALA A 178 -3.95 -1.41 0.58
CA ALA A 178 -4.98 -1.73 1.57
C ALA A 178 -5.27 -3.24 1.61
N LEU A 179 -5.42 -3.89 0.45
CA LEU A 179 -5.68 -5.33 0.38
C LEU A 179 -4.54 -6.14 1.02
N ILE A 180 -3.29 -5.81 0.72
CA ILE A 180 -2.11 -6.48 1.30
C ILE A 180 -2.01 -6.24 2.81
N GLY A 181 -2.36 -5.04 3.27
CA GLY A 181 -2.28 -4.65 4.68
C GLY A 181 -3.41 -5.17 5.54
N ASP A 182 -4.65 -5.13 5.04
CA ASP A 182 -5.86 -5.49 5.78
C ASP A 182 -6.16 -6.99 5.76
N PHE A 183 -5.68 -7.71 4.73
CA PHE A 183 -5.90 -9.14 4.50
C PHE A 183 -4.60 -9.89 4.16
N PRO A 184 -3.56 -9.81 5.03
CA PRO A 184 -2.25 -10.37 4.72
C PRO A 184 -2.27 -11.90 4.54
N ASP A 185 -3.10 -12.61 5.29
CA ASP A 185 -3.21 -14.07 5.22
C ASP A 185 -3.91 -14.52 3.94
N ASP A 186 -5.01 -13.85 3.56
CA ASP A 186 -5.71 -14.12 2.30
C ASP A 186 -4.84 -13.76 1.11
N TYR A 187 -4.13 -12.64 1.17
CA TYR A 187 -3.16 -12.26 0.15
C TYR A 187 -2.09 -13.34 -0.04
N ALA A 188 -1.45 -13.78 1.04
CA ALA A 188 -0.42 -14.81 0.98
C ALA A 188 -0.97 -16.16 0.46
N ARG A 189 -2.24 -16.46 0.75
CA ARG A 189 -2.90 -17.72 0.36
C ARG A 189 -3.21 -17.78 -1.12
N TYR A 190 -3.62 -16.67 -1.76
CA TYR A 190 -4.22 -16.72 -3.09
C TYR A 190 -3.40 -16.08 -4.20
N TYR A 191 -2.64 -15.00 -3.95
CA TYR A 191 -2.06 -14.18 -5.00
C TYR A 191 -0.80 -14.76 -5.65
N ALA A 192 -0.08 -15.65 -4.96
CA ALA A 192 1.10 -16.34 -5.48
C ALA A 192 0.79 -17.68 -6.19
N ILE A 193 -0.48 -18.08 -6.28
CA ILE A 193 -0.88 -19.32 -6.95
C ILE A 193 -0.56 -19.23 -8.44
N LYS A 194 0.30 -20.12 -8.92
CA LYS A 194 0.79 -20.13 -10.31
C LYS A 194 -0.21 -20.72 -11.30
N GLU A 195 -0.97 -21.73 -10.87
CA GLU A 195 -1.99 -22.37 -11.71
C GLU A 195 -3.13 -22.89 -10.84
N TYR A 196 -4.31 -22.98 -11.44
CA TYR A 196 -5.49 -23.52 -10.77
C TYR A 196 -6.25 -24.46 -11.72
N ARG A 197 -6.65 -25.62 -11.18
CA ARG A 197 -7.46 -26.58 -11.91
C ARG A 197 -8.88 -26.62 -11.37
N TYR A 198 -9.83 -26.31 -12.23
CA TYR A 198 -11.25 -26.44 -11.95
C TYR A 198 -11.94 -27.12 -13.12
N ASN A 199 -12.93 -27.95 -12.86
CA ASN A 199 -13.73 -28.68 -13.90
C ASN A 199 -12.85 -29.37 -14.95
N ASN A 200 -11.76 -30.04 -14.52
CA ASN A 200 -10.76 -30.69 -15.38
C ASN A 200 -9.97 -29.74 -16.32
N ILE A 201 -10.11 -28.44 -16.18
CA ILE A 201 -9.38 -27.43 -16.95
C ILE A 201 -8.33 -26.80 -16.06
N THR A 202 -7.06 -26.99 -16.39
CA THR A 202 -5.93 -26.32 -15.72
C THR A 202 -5.61 -25.03 -16.45
N GLN A 203 -5.55 -23.92 -15.71
CA GLN A 203 -5.29 -22.59 -16.26
C GLN A 203 -4.16 -21.93 -15.47
N PRO A 204 -3.13 -21.37 -16.17
CA PRO A 204 -2.04 -20.66 -15.51
C PRO A 204 -2.46 -19.26 -15.06
N ASN A 205 -1.80 -18.74 -14.03
CA ASN A 205 -1.90 -17.34 -13.66
C ASN A 205 -1.37 -16.44 -14.79
N ARG A 206 -2.03 -15.33 -15.03
CA ARG A 206 -1.62 -14.38 -16.09
C ARG A 206 -0.48 -13.44 -15.67
N ASN A 207 -0.13 -13.41 -14.39
CA ASN A 207 1.01 -12.66 -13.89
C ASN A 207 2.30 -13.46 -14.10
N ARG A 208 2.97 -13.21 -15.22
CA ARG A 208 4.23 -13.90 -15.58
C ARG A 208 5.36 -13.64 -14.59
N LEU A 209 5.29 -12.56 -13.79
CA LEU A 209 6.35 -12.27 -12.81
C LEU A 209 6.46 -13.34 -11.73
N LEU A 210 5.40 -14.10 -11.43
CA LEU A 210 5.44 -15.22 -10.49
C LEU A 210 6.44 -16.32 -10.89
N TRP A 211 6.83 -16.39 -12.17
CA TRP A 211 7.85 -17.34 -12.66
C TRP A 211 9.21 -16.66 -12.90
N LEU A 212 9.22 -15.36 -13.18
CA LEU A 212 10.41 -14.61 -13.56
C LEU A 212 11.22 -14.14 -12.33
N ASP A 213 10.56 -13.82 -11.23
CA ASP A 213 11.20 -13.36 -9.99
C ASP A 213 10.55 -14.04 -8.78
N PRO A 214 11.30 -14.89 -8.05
CA PRO A 214 10.77 -15.61 -6.90
C PRO A 214 10.38 -14.72 -5.72
N THR A 215 10.75 -13.44 -5.73
CA THR A 215 10.38 -12.46 -4.71
C THR A 215 9.02 -11.80 -5.00
N VAL A 216 8.49 -11.98 -6.22
CA VAL A 216 7.16 -11.50 -6.60
C VAL A 216 6.09 -12.48 -6.11
N ASP A 217 5.11 -11.96 -5.38
CA ASP A 217 4.04 -12.73 -4.75
C ASP A 217 2.61 -12.28 -5.14
N GLY A 218 2.48 -11.45 -6.16
CA GLY A 218 1.20 -10.94 -6.68
C GLY A 218 1.42 -9.80 -7.67
N VAL A 219 0.42 -9.03 -8.08
CA VAL A 219 -0.93 -9.00 -7.54
C VAL A 219 -1.93 -9.38 -8.65
N LYS A 220 -2.18 -8.49 -9.63
CA LYS A 220 -3.26 -8.68 -10.61
C LYS A 220 -2.92 -8.10 -11.97
N THR A 221 -3.34 -8.80 -13.03
CA THR A 221 -3.27 -8.33 -14.42
C THR A 221 -4.61 -7.81 -14.90
N GLY A 222 -4.57 -6.84 -15.83
CA GLY A 222 -5.72 -6.35 -16.56
C GLY A 222 -5.42 -6.24 -18.06
N HIS A 223 -6.45 -6.40 -18.89
CA HIS A 223 -6.36 -6.13 -20.31
C HIS A 223 -7.76 -5.90 -20.90
N THR A 224 -7.87 -4.82 -21.67
CA THR A 224 -8.91 -4.57 -22.68
C THR A 224 -8.25 -3.90 -23.88
N GLU A 225 -8.94 -3.78 -24.99
CA GLU A 225 -8.44 -3.07 -26.16
C GLU A 225 -8.05 -1.61 -25.82
N ALA A 226 -8.89 -0.92 -25.05
CA ALA A 226 -8.67 0.48 -24.67
C ALA A 226 -7.60 0.63 -23.58
N ALA A 227 -7.60 -0.26 -22.57
CA ALA A 227 -6.65 -0.23 -21.46
C ALA A 227 -5.24 -0.69 -21.86
N GLY A 228 -5.09 -1.45 -22.96
CA GLY A 228 -3.84 -2.16 -23.21
C GLY A 228 -3.52 -3.15 -22.09
N PHE A 229 -2.26 -3.44 -21.87
CA PHE A 229 -1.83 -4.43 -20.87
C PHE A 229 -1.45 -3.75 -19.56
N CYS A 230 -2.13 -4.14 -18.46
CA CYS A 230 -1.97 -3.56 -17.14
C CYS A 230 -1.48 -4.61 -16.14
N LEU A 231 -0.69 -4.19 -15.14
CA LEU A 231 -0.21 -5.06 -14.07
C LEU A 231 -0.01 -4.26 -12.78
N ILE A 232 -0.56 -4.78 -11.70
CA ILE A 232 -0.12 -4.44 -10.35
C ILE A 232 0.80 -5.57 -9.88
N ALA A 233 2.02 -5.25 -9.49
CA ALA A 233 3.00 -6.23 -9.05
C ALA A 233 3.56 -5.88 -7.68
N SER A 234 3.67 -6.88 -6.81
CA SER A 234 4.27 -6.77 -5.49
C SER A 234 5.45 -7.73 -5.39
N ALA A 235 6.56 -7.26 -4.84
CA ALA A 235 7.71 -8.07 -4.50
C ALA A 235 8.09 -7.86 -3.03
N LYS A 236 8.51 -8.95 -2.35
CA LYS A 236 8.98 -8.92 -0.96
C LYS A 236 10.40 -9.47 -0.89
N ARG A 237 11.35 -8.61 -0.49
CA ARG A 237 12.77 -8.99 -0.29
C ARG A 237 13.15 -8.75 1.17
N GLY A 238 13.29 -9.83 1.93
CA GLY A 238 13.44 -9.74 3.39
C GLY A 238 12.22 -9.07 4.03
N PRO A 239 12.39 -8.07 4.91
CA PRO A 239 11.28 -7.36 5.53
C PRO A 239 10.62 -6.31 4.61
N ARG A 240 11.28 -5.95 3.50
CA ARG A 240 10.87 -4.86 2.63
C ARG A 240 9.94 -5.33 1.52
N ARG A 241 8.84 -4.59 1.29
CA ARG A 241 7.88 -4.85 0.22
C ARG A 241 7.70 -3.62 -0.66
N LEU A 242 7.92 -3.80 -1.97
CA LEU A 242 7.58 -2.80 -2.98
C LEU A 242 6.32 -3.20 -3.74
N LEU A 243 5.57 -2.19 -4.16
CA LEU A 243 4.38 -2.32 -4.99
C LEU A 243 4.50 -1.40 -6.18
N SER A 244 4.23 -1.92 -7.38
CA SER A 244 4.15 -1.13 -8.61
C SER A 244 2.79 -1.30 -9.28
N VAL A 245 2.28 -0.23 -9.88
CA VAL A 245 1.13 -0.24 -10.79
C VAL A 245 1.60 0.28 -12.13
N LEU A 246 1.35 -0.45 -13.19
CA LEU A 246 1.65 -0.09 -14.57
C LEU A 246 0.40 -0.28 -15.42
N LEU A 247 -0.04 0.78 -16.10
CA LEU A 247 -1.20 0.76 -16.98
C LEU A 247 -0.78 1.14 -18.41
N GLY A 248 -1.42 0.52 -19.39
CA GLY A 248 -1.26 0.89 -20.79
C GLY A 248 0.05 0.44 -21.44
N ALA A 249 0.61 -0.70 -21.02
CA ALA A 249 1.73 -1.32 -21.76
C ALA A 249 1.24 -1.92 -23.10
N SER A 250 2.16 -2.04 -24.07
CA SER A 250 1.86 -2.47 -25.43
C SER A 250 1.63 -3.98 -25.58
N SER A 251 2.14 -4.79 -24.64
CA SER A 251 2.02 -6.24 -24.69
C SER A 251 2.12 -6.88 -23.31
N GLU A 252 1.77 -8.17 -23.25
CA GLU A 252 1.91 -8.98 -22.04
C GLU A 252 3.36 -9.09 -21.56
N ALA A 253 4.29 -9.22 -22.48
CA ALA A 253 5.73 -9.25 -22.17
C ALA A 253 6.19 -7.88 -21.66
N ALA A 254 5.77 -6.78 -22.31
CA ALA A 254 6.12 -5.43 -21.92
C ALA A 254 5.62 -5.12 -20.50
N ARG A 255 4.36 -5.41 -20.15
CA ARG A 255 3.85 -5.15 -18.78
C ARG A 255 4.66 -5.87 -17.71
N ALA A 256 5.10 -7.12 -17.98
CA ALA A 256 5.91 -7.87 -17.04
C ALA A 256 7.31 -7.26 -16.88
N GLN A 257 8.02 -6.99 -18.01
CA GLN A 257 9.35 -6.43 -18.01
C GLN A 257 9.40 -5.03 -17.36
N GLU A 258 8.46 -4.15 -17.72
CA GLU A 258 8.43 -2.79 -17.23
C GLU A 258 8.08 -2.74 -15.72
N SER A 259 7.15 -3.59 -15.25
CA SER A 259 6.86 -3.70 -13.82
C SER A 259 8.05 -4.23 -13.02
N LEU A 260 8.76 -5.23 -13.53
CA LEU A 260 9.97 -5.76 -12.89
C LEU A 260 11.10 -4.72 -12.87
N LYS A 261 11.24 -3.93 -13.93
CA LYS A 261 12.19 -2.82 -14.01
C LYS A 261 11.94 -1.79 -12.92
N LEU A 262 10.67 -1.38 -12.70
CA LEU A 262 10.27 -0.46 -11.63
C LEU A 262 10.60 -1.02 -10.23
N LEU A 263 10.23 -2.28 -9.96
CA LEU A 263 10.52 -2.93 -8.68
C LEU A 263 12.03 -3.02 -8.43
N ASN A 264 12.80 -3.47 -9.42
CA ASN A 264 14.26 -3.57 -9.31
C ASN A 264 14.93 -2.22 -9.07
N TRP A 265 14.47 -1.16 -9.76
CA TRP A 265 14.95 0.20 -9.54
C TRP A 265 14.70 0.65 -8.08
N GLY A 266 13.50 0.44 -7.54
CA GLY A 266 13.20 0.79 -6.17
C GLY A 266 14.06 0.03 -5.14
N TYR A 267 14.34 -1.25 -5.36
CA TYR A 267 15.25 -2.04 -4.50
C TYR A 267 16.72 -1.67 -4.65
N GLN A 268 17.12 -1.28 -5.85
CA GLN A 268 18.52 -0.96 -6.13
C GLN A 268 18.93 0.40 -5.55
N PHE A 269 18.05 1.40 -5.62
CA PHE A 269 18.41 2.79 -5.36
C PHE A 269 17.83 3.37 -4.08
N TYR A 270 17.03 2.62 -3.34
CA TYR A 270 16.45 3.05 -2.08
C TYR A 270 16.62 2.00 -0.99
N ASP A 271 16.75 2.46 0.26
CA ASP A 271 16.73 1.64 1.46
C ASP A 271 15.58 2.06 2.37
N ALA A 272 14.90 1.07 2.99
CA ALA A 272 13.95 1.32 4.06
C ALA A 272 14.66 1.26 5.41
N VAL A 273 14.71 2.38 6.10
CA VAL A 273 15.41 2.54 7.38
C VAL A 273 14.41 2.44 8.51
N LYS A 274 14.58 1.48 9.41
CA LYS A 274 13.80 1.39 10.64
C LYS A 274 14.29 2.43 11.64
N LEU A 275 13.43 3.39 12.01
CA LEU A 275 13.75 4.42 12.99
C LEU A 275 13.31 4.00 14.40
N PHE A 276 12.11 3.43 14.54
CA PHE A 276 11.55 3.02 15.82
C PHE A 276 10.78 1.71 15.67
N GLY A 277 10.80 0.90 16.71
CA GLY A 277 9.94 -0.27 16.88
C GLY A 277 8.55 0.12 17.38
N LYS A 278 7.62 -0.81 17.34
CA LYS A 278 6.30 -0.68 17.96
C LYS A 278 6.45 -0.51 19.47
N GLY A 279 5.94 0.60 20.02
CA GLY A 279 5.98 0.91 21.45
C GLY A 279 7.31 1.47 21.94
N ASP A 280 8.27 1.72 21.05
CA ASP A 280 9.52 2.37 21.43
C ASP A 280 9.26 3.79 21.95
N LEU A 281 10.02 4.16 23.00
CA LEU A 281 10.02 5.53 23.52
C LEU A 281 10.68 6.47 22.51
N VAL A 282 9.91 7.40 21.96
CA VAL A 282 10.42 8.44 21.07
C VAL A 282 10.75 9.71 21.85
N ARG A 283 9.88 10.11 22.79
CA ARG A 283 10.06 11.31 23.61
C ARG A 283 9.31 11.22 24.92
N THR A 284 9.86 11.86 25.97
CA THR A 284 9.15 12.16 27.21
C THR A 284 8.58 13.57 27.13
N LEU A 285 7.27 13.72 27.33
CA LEU A 285 6.53 14.98 27.26
C LEU A 285 6.19 15.49 28.66
N GLU A 286 6.17 16.81 28.87
CA GLU A 286 5.66 17.42 30.11
C GLU A 286 4.12 17.40 30.11
N VAL A 287 3.52 17.02 31.25
CA VAL A 287 2.06 16.96 31.45
C VAL A 287 1.69 17.87 32.61
N TRP A 288 0.70 18.71 32.36
CA TRP A 288 0.12 19.63 33.33
C TRP A 288 -1.12 19.03 33.98
N LYS A 289 -1.33 19.35 35.27
CA LYS A 289 -2.48 18.88 36.08
C LYS A 289 -2.59 17.35 36.18
N GLY A 290 -1.53 16.62 35.87
CA GLY A 290 -1.44 15.17 35.88
C GLY A 290 -0.94 14.59 37.19
N ALA A 291 -1.36 13.36 37.51
CA ALA A 291 -0.79 12.56 38.60
C ALA A 291 0.71 12.28 38.39
N SER A 292 1.16 12.27 37.14
CA SER A 292 2.56 12.32 36.73
C SER A 292 2.84 13.62 35.99
N ARG A 293 4.02 14.18 36.18
CA ARG A 293 4.48 15.38 35.44
C ARG A 293 5.03 15.06 34.06
N THR A 294 5.21 13.79 33.76
CA THR A 294 5.78 13.34 32.50
C THR A 294 4.94 12.20 31.92
N LEU A 295 4.95 12.10 30.60
CA LEU A 295 4.30 11.09 29.81
C LEU A 295 5.31 10.53 28.79
N LYS A 296 5.41 9.21 28.71
CA LYS A 296 6.17 8.56 27.63
C LYS A 296 5.34 8.57 26.36
N ALA A 297 5.90 9.09 25.27
CA ALA A 297 5.27 9.13 23.95
C ALA A 297 6.09 8.35 22.93
N GLY A 298 5.42 7.64 22.03
CA GLY A 298 6.06 6.77 21.04
C GLY A 298 5.17 6.46 19.85
N ALA A 299 5.56 5.46 19.07
CA ALA A 299 4.83 4.99 17.89
C ALA A 299 4.02 3.73 18.20
N THR A 300 2.81 3.60 17.62
CA THR A 300 1.96 2.39 17.76
C THR A 300 2.35 1.25 16.85
N THR A 301 3.11 1.55 15.80
CA THR A 301 3.60 0.61 14.80
C THR A 301 5.10 0.80 14.60
N GLU A 302 5.74 -0.11 13.88
CA GLU A 302 7.11 0.13 13.42
C GLU A 302 7.15 1.34 12.50
N VAL A 303 8.16 2.19 12.67
CA VAL A 303 8.39 3.38 11.86
C VAL A 303 9.56 3.13 10.91
N TYR A 304 9.25 3.04 9.64
CA TYR A 304 10.23 2.93 8.57
C TYR A 304 10.18 4.17 7.68
N VAL A 305 11.34 4.61 7.22
CA VAL A 305 11.44 5.69 6.23
C VAL A 305 12.29 5.21 5.07
N THR A 306 11.78 5.38 3.85
CA THR A 306 12.51 5.02 2.63
C THR A 306 13.26 6.24 2.11
N VAL A 307 14.56 6.07 1.92
CA VAL A 307 15.49 7.12 1.47
C VAL A 307 16.37 6.61 0.33
N PRO A 308 16.96 7.49 -0.48
CA PRO A 308 17.99 7.11 -1.42
C PRO A 308 19.12 6.36 -0.71
N LYS A 309 19.65 5.34 -1.38
CA LYS A 309 20.70 4.48 -0.83
C LYS A 309 21.94 5.28 -0.45
N GLY A 310 22.45 5.04 0.77
CA GLY A 310 23.58 5.79 1.32
C GLY A 310 23.24 7.13 1.95
N GLU A 311 21.95 7.47 2.13
CA GLU A 311 21.53 8.71 2.78
C GLU A 311 20.88 8.49 4.17
N ALA A 312 20.92 7.29 4.69
CA ALA A 312 20.31 6.94 5.98
C ALA A 312 20.85 7.76 7.17
N ASP A 313 22.14 8.08 7.15
CA ASP A 313 22.84 8.89 8.15
C ASP A 313 22.41 10.36 8.17
N LYS A 314 21.77 10.83 7.11
CA LYS A 314 21.28 12.21 6.99
C LYS A 314 19.83 12.38 7.48
N LEU A 315 19.19 11.30 7.90
CA LEU A 315 17.86 11.33 8.49
C LEU A 315 17.92 12.03 9.86
N LYS A 316 16.95 12.91 10.10
CA LYS A 316 16.71 13.51 11.41
C LYS A 316 15.26 13.31 11.77
N ALA A 317 15.02 12.87 13.01
CA ALA A 317 13.70 12.70 13.58
C ALA A 317 13.46 13.74 14.67
N ASP A 318 12.41 14.51 14.55
CA ASP A 318 11.99 15.52 15.51
C ASP A 318 10.53 15.30 15.91
N THR A 319 10.15 15.82 17.09
CA THR A 319 8.78 15.68 17.58
C THR A 319 8.14 17.05 17.77
N VAL A 320 6.93 17.20 17.22
CA VAL A 320 6.06 18.35 17.47
C VAL A 320 4.90 17.86 18.33
N SER A 321 4.85 18.31 19.59
CA SER A 321 3.78 17.97 20.53
C SER A 321 2.87 19.17 20.76
N GLN A 322 1.59 18.90 21.02
CA GLN A 322 0.65 19.92 21.47
C GLN A 322 1.02 20.33 22.91
N GLN A 323 1.32 21.60 23.11
CA GLN A 323 1.62 22.14 24.43
C GLN A 323 0.70 23.33 24.74
N PRO A 324 0.23 23.46 25.97
CA PRO A 324 0.41 22.56 27.12
C PRO A 324 -0.38 21.26 27.00
N LEU A 325 0.25 20.10 27.28
CA LEU A 325 -0.45 18.82 27.39
C LEU A 325 -1.05 18.71 28.79
N VAL A 326 -2.37 18.63 28.89
CA VAL A 326 -3.12 18.65 30.16
C VAL A 326 -3.78 17.31 30.42
N ALA A 327 -3.56 16.74 31.62
CA ALA A 327 -4.25 15.52 32.04
C ALA A 327 -5.77 15.72 32.25
N PRO A 328 -6.61 14.68 32.05
CA PRO A 328 -6.19 13.29 31.79
C PRO A 328 -5.76 13.06 30.35
N VAL A 329 -4.76 12.16 30.13
CA VAL A 329 -4.33 11.66 28.82
C VAL A 329 -4.49 10.14 28.82
N ALA A 330 -5.22 9.61 27.84
CA ALA A 330 -5.43 8.19 27.72
C ALA A 330 -4.24 7.50 27.01
N GLN A 331 -3.97 6.23 27.34
CA GLN A 331 -3.04 5.42 26.57
C GLN A 331 -3.51 5.31 25.12
N GLY A 332 -2.62 5.49 24.15
CA GLY A 332 -2.93 5.49 22.72
C GLY A 332 -3.44 6.83 22.19
N GLU A 333 -3.69 7.81 23.06
CA GLU A 333 -4.11 9.16 22.65
C GLU A 333 -3.00 9.85 21.85
N ARG A 334 -3.35 10.51 20.74
CA ARG A 334 -2.40 11.28 19.95
C ARG A 334 -1.97 12.53 20.69
N VAL A 335 -0.69 12.62 21.01
CA VAL A 335 -0.08 13.74 21.78
C VAL A 335 0.86 14.59 20.95
N GLY A 336 1.03 14.25 19.68
CA GLY A 336 1.91 15.01 18.78
C GLY A 336 2.12 14.32 17.43
N THR A 337 3.19 14.73 16.78
CA THR A 337 3.64 14.20 15.50
C THR A 337 5.16 14.00 15.55
N LEU A 338 5.61 12.82 15.14
CA LEU A 338 7.00 12.53 14.83
C LEU A 338 7.24 12.96 13.38
N ARG A 339 8.09 13.95 13.19
CA ARG A 339 8.47 14.47 11.88
C ARG A 339 9.86 13.98 11.50
N VAL A 340 9.99 13.38 10.32
CA VAL A 340 11.28 12.92 9.80
C VAL A 340 11.68 13.77 8.62
N THR A 341 12.94 14.23 8.64
CA THR A 341 13.53 15.05 7.57
C THR A 341 14.77 14.36 7.01
N LEU A 342 14.99 14.53 5.71
CA LEU A 342 16.20 14.16 5.00
C LEU A 342 16.84 15.43 4.43
N ASN A 343 18.08 15.73 4.81
CA ASN A 343 18.75 16.98 4.42
C ASN A 343 17.91 18.25 4.72
N GLY A 344 17.18 18.24 5.85
CA GLY A 344 16.30 19.35 6.25
C GLY A 344 14.94 19.43 5.54
N LYS A 345 14.67 18.56 4.55
CA LYS A 345 13.37 18.48 3.87
C LYS A 345 12.48 17.41 4.53
N PRO A 346 11.20 17.69 4.80
CA PRO A 346 10.29 16.69 5.37
C PRO A 346 10.09 15.53 4.37
N VAL A 347 10.23 14.30 4.87
CA VAL A 347 10.04 13.07 4.07
C VAL A 347 8.95 12.16 4.62
N ALA A 348 8.66 12.24 5.93
CA ALA A 348 7.57 11.47 6.53
C ALA A 348 7.09 12.13 7.83
N GLU A 349 5.83 11.89 8.18
CA GLU A 349 5.23 12.25 9.46
C GLU A 349 4.42 11.07 10.00
N TYR A 350 4.54 10.83 11.32
CA TYR A 350 3.85 9.75 12.01
C TYR A 350 3.16 10.28 13.25
N PRO A 351 1.99 9.71 13.66
CA PRO A 351 1.37 10.09 14.91
C PRO A 351 2.27 9.69 16.09
N LEU A 352 2.48 10.64 17.01
CA LEU A 352 3.12 10.41 18.30
C LEU A 352 2.00 10.19 19.32
N VAL A 353 1.98 9.04 20.00
CA VAL A 353 0.91 8.66 20.92
C VAL A 353 1.43 8.44 22.33
N ALA A 354 0.55 8.58 23.31
CA ALA A 354 0.80 8.23 24.71
C ALA A 354 1.02 6.73 24.86
N LEU A 355 2.17 6.30 25.37
CA LEU A 355 2.47 4.88 25.64
C LEU A 355 1.87 4.40 26.97
N GLU A 356 1.48 5.32 27.84
CA GLU A 356 0.87 5.10 29.16
C GLU A 356 -0.24 6.12 29.40
N ALA A 357 -1.18 5.83 30.28
CA ALA A 357 -2.20 6.79 30.68
C ALA A 357 -1.68 7.69 31.82
N VAL A 358 -2.03 8.97 31.83
CA VAL A 358 -1.79 9.89 32.94
C VAL A 358 -3.14 10.43 33.44
N GLY A 359 -3.55 9.98 34.62
CA GLY A 359 -4.75 10.48 35.30
C GLY A 359 -4.58 11.91 35.83
N PRO A 360 -5.68 12.58 36.24
CA PRO A 360 -5.62 13.92 36.82
C PRO A 360 -4.93 13.92 38.20
N ALA A 361 -4.20 14.98 38.51
CA ALA A 361 -3.67 15.24 39.84
C ALA A 361 -4.78 15.52 40.85
N GLY A 362 -4.47 15.40 42.14
CA GLY A 362 -5.34 15.87 43.23
C GLY A 362 -5.63 17.38 43.14
N LEU A 363 -6.65 17.83 43.89
CA LEU A 363 -7.12 19.22 43.86
C LEU A 363 -5.99 20.27 44.02
N ILE A 364 -5.09 20.07 44.97
CA ILE A 364 -3.93 20.98 45.25
C ILE A 364 -2.98 21.04 44.06
N GLY A 365 -2.64 19.87 43.45
CA GLY A 365 -1.74 19.84 42.31
C GLY A 365 -2.33 20.53 41.08
N ARG A 366 -3.63 20.36 40.83
CA ARG A 366 -4.35 21.01 39.72
C ARG A 366 -4.41 22.53 39.90
N ALA A 367 -4.68 23.01 41.11
CA ALA A 367 -4.69 24.43 41.42
C ALA A 367 -3.32 25.07 41.23
N TRP A 368 -2.26 24.39 41.68
CA TRP A 368 -0.88 24.85 41.52
C TRP A 368 -0.46 24.92 40.03
N ASP A 369 -0.76 23.89 39.25
CA ASP A 369 -0.44 23.89 37.83
C ASP A 369 -1.30 24.90 37.04
N THR A 370 -2.52 25.19 37.46
CA THR A 370 -3.33 26.26 36.87
C THR A 370 -2.66 27.63 37.06
N LEU A 371 -2.15 27.89 38.26
CA LEU A 371 -1.42 29.15 38.54
C LEU A 371 -0.14 29.26 37.69
N ARG A 372 0.63 28.15 37.56
CA ARG A 372 1.86 28.12 36.77
C ARG A 372 1.62 28.28 35.26
N LEU A 373 0.51 27.74 34.74
CA LEU A 373 0.11 27.93 33.34
C LEU A 373 -0.32 29.36 33.02
N TRP A 374 -0.74 30.11 34.03
CA TRP A 374 -1.14 31.52 33.89
C TRP A 374 0.06 32.46 33.82
N ILE A 375 1.20 32.05 34.36
CA ILE A 375 2.43 32.85 34.48
C ILE A 375 3.38 32.58 33.28
N LYS A 376 3.20 31.49 32.52
CA LYS A 376 3.95 31.16 31.30
C LYS A 376 3.25 31.71 30.06
#